data_0b1e9e518d18e23afef03da3e5f17591
#
_entry.id   0b1e9e518d18e23afef03da3e5f17591
#
_cell.length_a   1.000
_cell.length_b   1.000
_cell.length_c   1.000
_cell.angle_alpha   90.00
_cell.angle_beta   90.00
_cell.angle_gamma   90.00
#
_symmetry.space_group_name_H-M   'P 1'
#
loop_
_entity.id
_entity.type
_entity.pdbx_description
1 polymer ?
#
loop_
_entity_poly.entity_id
_entity_poly.type
_entity_poly.pdbx_seq_one_letter_code
_entity_poly.pdbx_strand_id
1 'polypeptide(L)'
;MSVMRVMVVLVCGSTFVQAQEAKDETRLGWTNETELSLVLTGGNSTARTFGFGNTLRHVWDAARLQVRLNGIRTETSGDRFLRTNPGIQFPVGGFPEAENTTLVRPNPEPDVENYLVSGRYDRDISKRLFWNAGGGWDRNSDAGLLNRYVVFGGLGNIWRDSETVHFSTTYAVSYTDREEATRNPEKSDRFGGARLGWDYVNRFGGGTVYENDFTTNINMKKASDYSLNMVNALGVSMSNHLSLRISMQLLFENEPALEDIDIIARAELVDPDGRLGSGDEFFETVTSGGSKSMIGKGRIRKDRLDSIFRTALLISF
;
A
#
# COMPACT_ATOMS: atom_id res chain seq x y z
N MET A 1 -0.56 -7.68 28.07
CA MET A 1 -0.66 -6.47 27.23
C MET A 1 0.74 -5.85 27.18
N SER A 2 1.47 -6.11 26.11
CA SER A 2 2.83 -5.56 25.92
C SER A 2 2.70 -4.26 25.13
N VAL A 3 3.10 -3.16 25.73
CA VAL A 3 3.11 -1.85 25.10
C VAL A 3 4.25 -1.81 24.08
N MET A 4 3.90 -1.84 22.79
CA MET A 4 4.83 -1.71 21.69
C MET A 4 5.43 -0.28 21.70
N ARG A 5 6.70 -0.16 22.10
CA ARG A 5 7.43 1.10 21.99
C ARG A 5 7.95 1.23 20.55
N VAL A 6 7.26 2.01 19.75
CA VAL A 6 7.74 2.44 18.43
C VAL A 6 8.78 3.53 18.64
N MET A 7 10.02 3.25 18.28
CA MET A 7 11.09 4.24 18.30
C MET A 7 11.29 4.76 16.87
N VAL A 8 10.83 5.99 16.62
CA VAL A 8 11.10 6.69 15.36
C VAL A 8 12.49 7.29 15.43
N VAL A 9 13.42 6.79 14.62
CA VAL A 9 14.75 7.39 14.50
C VAL A 9 14.76 8.26 13.23
N LEU A 10 14.80 9.56 13.43
CA LEU A 10 15.01 10.54 12.37
C LEU A 10 16.51 10.69 12.10
N VAL A 11 16.98 10.25 10.93
CA VAL A 11 18.35 10.52 10.49
C VAL A 11 18.35 11.86 9.75
N CYS A 12 18.76 12.93 10.42
CA CYS A 12 19.05 14.22 9.81
C CYS A 12 20.46 14.23 9.21
N GLY A 13 20.55 14.11 7.89
CA GLY A 13 21.75 14.50 7.16
C GLY A 13 21.76 16.02 6.95
N SER A 14 22.66 16.74 7.65
CA SER A 14 22.78 18.19 7.58
C SER A 14 23.58 18.60 6.34
N THR A 15 22.92 19.13 5.32
CA THR A 15 23.53 20.04 4.35
C THR A 15 22.83 21.39 4.44
N PHE A 16 23.58 22.43 4.80
CA PHE A 16 23.10 23.81 4.85
C PHE A 16 22.78 24.31 3.45
N VAL A 17 21.52 24.56 3.16
CA VAL A 17 21.06 25.32 1.99
C VAL A 17 20.08 26.39 2.46
N GLN A 18 20.25 27.60 1.93
CA GLN A 18 19.47 28.79 2.30
C GLN A 18 17.98 28.64 2.01
N ALA A 19 17.22 29.12 2.95
CA ALA A 19 15.78 29.02 3.03
C ALA A 19 15.03 29.82 1.94
N GLN A 20 14.10 29.18 1.24
CA GLN A 20 13.17 29.81 0.31
C GLN A 20 11.72 29.43 0.66
N GLU A 21 10.84 30.42 0.73
CA GLU A 21 9.43 30.34 1.16
C GLU A 21 8.67 29.16 0.56
N ALA A 22 7.67 28.62 1.30
CA ALA A 22 6.77 27.56 0.84
C ALA A 22 6.28 27.91 -0.58
N LYS A 23 6.77 27.17 -1.57
CA LYS A 23 6.62 27.53 -2.98
C LYS A 23 5.18 27.36 -3.43
N ASP A 24 4.63 28.45 -3.91
CA ASP A 24 3.34 28.53 -4.57
C ASP A 24 3.25 27.52 -5.74
N GLU A 25 2.20 26.71 -5.80
CA GLU A 25 1.95 25.77 -6.91
C GLU A 25 1.79 26.46 -8.27
N THR A 26 1.61 27.77 -8.26
CA THR A 26 1.51 28.62 -9.45
C THR A 26 2.85 29.14 -9.96
N ARG A 27 3.95 28.87 -9.25
CA ARG A 27 5.27 29.36 -9.68
C ARG A 27 5.75 28.62 -10.93
N LEU A 28 6.02 29.39 -11.99
CA LEU A 28 6.57 28.87 -13.22
C LEU A 28 7.92 28.17 -13.01
N GLY A 29 8.13 27.07 -13.74
CA GLY A 29 9.37 26.31 -13.70
C GLY A 29 9.26 24.97 -12.99
N TRP A 30 10.40 24.42 -12.62
CA TRP A 30 10.52 23.13 -11.97
C TRP A 30 10.42 23.25 -10.45
N THR A 31 9.69 22.32 -9.85
CA THR A 31 9.71 22.07 -8.41
C THR A 31 9.87 20.57 -8.16
N ASN A 32 10.63 20.22 -7.14
CA ASN A 32 10.83 18.84 -6.72
C ASN A 32 10.60 18.72 -5.21
N GLU A 33 9.79 17.76 -4.82
CA GLU A 33 9.55 17.42 -3.42
C GLU A 33 9.94 15.96 -3.21
N THR A 34 10.81 15.70 -2.25
CA THR A 34 11.24 14.34 -1.88
C THR A 34 10.80 14.04 -0.45
N GLU A 35 10.19 12.89 -0.28
CA GLU A 35 9.70 12.35 0.99
C GLU A 35 10.48 11.08 1.35
N LEU A 36 11.03 11.03 2.58
CA LEU A 36 11.73 9.86 3.10
C LEU A 36 11.17 9.47 4.46
N SER A 37 10.87 8.20 4.64
CA SER A 37 10.45 7.65 5.93
C SER A 37 11.16 6.34 6.22
N LEU A 38 11.58 6.14 7.46
CA LEU A 38 12.19 4.92 7.96
C LEU A 38 11.62 4.61 9.34
N VAL A 39 11.07 3.41 9.50
CA VAL A 39 10.61 2.89 10.79
C VAL A 39 11.34 1.58 11.05
N LEU A 40 11.99 1.48 12.21
CA LEU A 40 12.67 0.28 12.68
C LEU A 40 12.04 -0.16 13.99
N THR A 41 11.62 -1.41 14.07
CA THR A 41 11.18 -2.02 15.31
C THR A 41 12.11 -3.19 15.64
N GLY A 42 12.32 -3.47 16.93
CA GLY A 42 13.16 -4.56 17.38
C GLY A 42 12.59 -5.22 18.63
N GLY A 43 13.05 -6.42 18.94
CA GLY A 43 12.58 -7.23 20.06
C GLY A 43 12.29 -8.66 19.62
N ASN A 44 11.18 -9.25 20.07
CA ASN A 44 10.78 -10.60 19.68
C ASN A 44 10.42 -10.70 18.19
N SER A 45 9.90 -9.63 17.58
CA SER A 45 9.76 -9.45 16.16
C SER A 45 10.57 -8.25 15.68
N THR A 46 11.11 -8.33 14.47
CA THR A 46 11.86 -7.22 13.86
C THR A 46 11.12 -6.83 12.59
N ALA A 47 10.70 -5.57 12.50
CA ALA A 47 10.12 -5.02 11.29
C ALA A 47 10.95 -3.82 10.82
N ARG A 48 11.13 -3.71 9.52
CA ARG A 48 11.80 -2.59 8.85
C ARG A 48 10.86 -2.06 7.79
N THR A 49 10.45 -0.81 7.92
CA THR A 49 9.63 -0.13 6.91
C THR A 49 10.42 1.01 6.32
N PHE A 50 10.58 0.98 5.02
CA PHE A 50 11.18 2.06 4.25
C PHE A 50 10.12 2.65 3.33
N GLY A 51 9.97 3.98 3.35
CA GLY A 51 9.10 4.72 2.47
C GLY A 51 9.87 5.80 1.73
N PHE A 52 9.63 5.89 0.43
CA PHE A 52 10.16 6.90 -0.46
C PHE A 52 9.03 7.53 -1.26
N GLY A 53 9.03 8.85 -1.38
CA GLY A 53 8.15 9.60 -2.25
C GLY A 53 8.94 10.67 -2.99
N ASN A 54 8.59 10.88 -4.26
CA ASN A 54 9.10 12.01 -5.02
C ASN A 54 8.00 12.55 -5.93
N THR A 55 7.84 13.87 -5.92
CA THR A 55 6.93 14.58 -6.81
C THR A 55 7.72 15.64 -7.56
N LEU A 56 7.86 15.44 -8.86
CA LEU A 56 8.44 16.41 -9.78
C LEU A 56 7.31 17.13 -10.52
N ARG A 57 7.30 18.45 -10.46
CA ARG A 57 6.32 19.30 -11.16
C ARG A 57 7.04 20.28 -12.06
N HIS A 58 6.43 20.56 -13.20
CA HIS A 58 6.79 21.69 -14.04
C HIS A 58 5.54 22.48 -14.42
N VAL A 59 5.58 23.78 -14.19
CA VAL A 59 4.47 24.69 -14.50
C VAL A 59 4.92 25.66 -15.59
N TRP A 60 4.15 25.70 -16.69
CA TRP A 60 4.23 26.68 -17.77
C TRP A 60 3.07 27.69 -17.63
N ASP A 61 3.03 28.72 -18.41
CA ASP A 61 1.95 29.72 -18.40
C ASP A 61 0.54 29.12 -18.59
N ALA A 62 0.42 28.07 -19.38
CA ALA A 62 -0.87 27.44 -19.69
C ALA A 62 -0.83 25.90 -19.63
N ALA A 63 0.14 25.33 -18.92
CA ALA A 63 0.24 23.88 -18.80
C ALA A 63 0.97 23.46 -17.52
N ARG A 64 0.73 22.24 -17.08
CA ARG A 64 1.37 21.62 -15.91
C ARG A 64 1.72 20.17 -16.21
N LEU A 65 2.90 19.77 -15.82
CA LEU A 65 3.35 18.37 -15.79
C LEU A 65 3.61 17.97 -14.36
N GLN A 66 3.14 16.81 -13.96
CA GLN A 66 3.46 16.20 -12.69
C GLN A 66 3.87 14.76 -12.87
N VAL A 67 4.99 14.37 -12.26
CA VAL A 67 5.44 12.99 -12.15
C VAL A 67 5.54 12.63 -10.68
N ARG A 68 4.93 11.53 -10.27
CA ARG A 68 4.96 11.01 -8.90
C ARG A 68 5.59 9.63 -8.88
N LEU A 69 6.49 9.43 -7.94
CA LEU A 69 7.10 8.15 -7.60
C LEU A 69 6.85 7.91 -6.11
N ASN A 70 6.24 6.80 -5.76
CA ASN A 70 6.06 6.41 -4.36
C ASN A 70 6.43 4.95 -4.18
N GLY A 71 7.03 4.64 -3.04
CA GLY A 71 7.33 3.27 -2.65
C GLY A 71 7.28 3.10 -1.15
N ILE A 72 6.65 2.01 -0.71
CA ILE A 72 6.71 1.53 0.66
C ILE A 72 7.07 0.05 0.60
N ARG A 73 8.06 -0.33 1.39
CA ARG A 73 8.44 -1.72 1.58
C ARG A 73 8.57 -1.99 3.07
N THR A 74 7.85 -3.00 3.54
CA THR A 74 7.93 -3.49 4.91
C THR A 74 8.47 -4.90 4.88
N GLU A 75 9.49 -5.18 5.70
CA GLU A 75 10.05 -6.49 5.91
C GLU A 75 9.84 -6.88 7.37
N THR A 76 9.26 -8.04 7.60
CA THR A 76 9.04 -8.56 8.94
C THR A 76 9.77 -9.89 9.08
N SER A 77 10.54 -10.06 10.14
CA SER A 77 11.03 -11.40 10.49
C SER A 77 9.93 -12.13 11.24
N GLY A 78 9.49 -13.25 10.67
CA GLY A 78 8.51 -14.12 11.30
C GLY A 78 8.97 -14.69 12.63
N ASP A 79 8.05 -15.25 13.40
CA ASP A 79 8.33 -15.91 14.66
C ASP A 79 9.29 -17.09 14.46
N ARG A 80 10.23 -17.24 15.39
CA ARG A 80 11.13 -18.38 15.41
C ARG A 80 10.34 -19.64 15.68
N PHE A 81 10.61 -20.70 14.94
CA PHE A 81 9.99 -22.00 15.19
C PHE A 81 11.02 -23.11 15.19
N LEU A 82 10.71 -24.19 15.91
CA LEU A 82 11.47 -25.40 15.86
C LEU A 82 10.92 -26.32 14.75
N ARG A 83 11.79 -26.74 13.86
CA ARG A 83 11.49 -27.73 12.85
C ARG A 83 12.06 -29.07 13.25
N THR A 84 11.25 -30.11 13.24
CA THR A 84 11.73 -31.48 13.42
C THR A 84 12.55 -31.92 12.23
N ASN A 85 13.68 -32.58 12.47
CA ASN A 85 14.49 -33.18 11.43
C ASN A 85 13.70 -34.32 10.75
N PRO A 86 13.89 -34.54 9.43
CA PRO A 86 13.20 -35.62 8.72
C PRO A 86 13.52 -36.99 9.30
N GLY A 87 12.54 -37.91 9.31
CA GLY A 87 12.75 -39.31 9.70
C GLY A 87 12.70 -39.63 11.17
N ILE A 88 12.35 -38.65 12.03
CA ILE A 88 12.21 -38.87 13.47
C ILE A 88 10.77 -39.31 13.78
N GLN A 89 10.68 -40.49 14.37
CA GLN A 89 9.44 -41.05 14.92
C GLN A 89 9.37 -40.67 16.41
N PHE A 90 8.22 -40.16 16.86
CA PHE A 90 7.98 -39.93 18.28
C PHE A 90 6.76 -40.72 18.75
N PRO A 91 6.74 -41.13 20.02
CA PRO A 91 5.58 -41.78 20.61
C PRO A 91 4.34 -40.91 20.48
N VAL A 92 3.20 -41.50 20.24
CA VAL A 92 1.91 -40.78 20.26
C VAL A 92 1.74 -40.11 21.61
N GLY A 93 1.47 -38.80 21.61
CA GLY A 93 1.39 -37.98 22.82
C GLY A 93 2.73 -37.48 23.37
N GLY A 94 3.86 -37.81 22.72
CA GLY A 94 5.18 -37.27 23.04
C GLY A 94 5.54 -36.02 22.23
N PHE A 95 6.51 -35.24 22.73
CA PHE A 95 7.14 -34.15 21.96
C PHE A 95 8.49 -34.65 21.41
N PRO A 96 8.93 -34.15 20.24
CA PRO A 96 10.26 -34.45 19.76
C PRO A 96 11.29 -33.92 20.75
N GLU A 97 12.34 -34.72 21.03
CA GLU A 97 13.45 -34.27 21.86
C GLU A 97 14.13 -33.07 21.22
N ALA A 98 14.59 -32.12 22.02
CA ALA A 98 15.22 -30.88 21.54
C ALA A 98 16.43 -31.13 20.61
N GLU A 99 17.13 -32.25 20.83
CA GLU A 99 18.26 -32.70 19.99
C GLU A 99 17.86 -33.04 18.55
N ASN A 100 16.59 -33.35 18.33
CA ASN A 100 16.04 -33.72 17.03
C ASN A 100 15.35 -32.56 16.32
N THR A 101 15.48 -31.35 16.86
CA THR A 101 14.86 -30.16 16.30
C THR A 101 15.91 -29.14 15.86
N THR A 102 15.61 -28.41 14.81
CA THR A 102 16.42 -27.30 14.31
C THR A 102 15.66 -26.01 14.50
N LEU A 103 16.28 -25.02 15.16
CA LEU A 103 15.72 -23.69 15.25
C LEU A 103 15.74 -22.99 13.89
N VAL A 104 14.58 -22.74 13.35
CA VAL A 104 14.42 -21.98 12.11
C VAL A 104 14.18 -20.51 12.43
N ARG A 105 15.02 -19.67 11.83
CA ARG A 105 14.85 -18.21 11.83
C ARG A 105 14.59 -17.82 10.37
N PRO A 106 13.34 -17.57 9.99
CA PRO A 106 13.06 -17.16 8.63
C PRO A 106 13.80 -15.86 8.32
N ASN A 107 14.31 -15.75 7.10
CA ASN A 107 14.83 -14.48 6.63
C ASN A 107 13.67 -13.46 6.59
N PRO A 108 13.94 -12.17 6.82
CA PRO A 108 12.95 -11.14 6.58
C PRO A 108 12.47 -11.24 5.13
N GLU A 109 11.18 -11.41 4.95
CA GLU A 109 10.53 -11.38 3.63
C GLU A 109 9.70 -10.10 3.53
N PRO A 110 9.57 -9.50 2.34
CA PRO A 110 8.71 -8.35 2.18
C PRO A 110 7.25 -8.77 2.39
N ASP A 111 6.63 -8.28 3.47
CA ASP A 111 5.23 -8.54 3.78
C ASP A 111 4.32 -7.60 2.99
N VAL A 112 4.77 -6.34 2.80
CA VAL A 112 4.03 -5.31 2.08
C VAL A 112 4.94 -4.62 1.09
N GLU A 113 4.52 -4.60 -0.16
CA GLU A 113 5.12 -3.82 -1.24
C GLU A 113 4.04 -2.96 -1.89
N ASN A 114 4.21 -1.66 -1.80
CA ASN A 114 3.32 -0.69 -2.45
C ASN A 114 4.16 0.30 -3.23
N TYR A 115 4.09 0.24 -4.55
CA TYR A 115 4.82 1.09 -5.47
C TYR A 115 3.86 1.81 -6.42
N LEU A 116 4.15 3.06 -6.72
CA LEU A 116 3.40 3.88 -7.68
C LEU A 116 4.38 4.70 -8.51
N VAL A 117 4.19 4.65 -9.82
CA VAL A 117 4.78 5.58 -10.77
C VAL A 117 3.64 6.18 -11.59
N SER A 118 3.50 7.50 -11.61
CA SER A 118 2.45 8.15 -12.39
C SER A 118 2.92 9.45 -13.00
N GLY A 119 2.35 9.79 -14.16
CA GLY A 119 2.55 11.05 -14.85
C GLY A 119 1.22 11.63 -15.30
N ARG A 120 1.06 12.94 -15.13
CA ARG A 120 -0.10 13.69 -15.60
C ARG A 120 0.34 15.00 -16.24
N TYR A 121 -0.22 15.29 -17.37
CA TYR A 121 -0.08 16.57 -18.07
C TYR A 121 -1.44 17.23 -18.18
N ASP A 122 -1.53 18.48 -17.74
CA ASP A 122 -2.71 19.33 -17.84
C ASP A 122 -2.38 20.52 -18.74
N ARG A 123 -3.35 20.93 -19.58
CA ARG A 123 -3.23 22.13 -20.41
C ARG A 123 -4.50 22.94 -20.35
N ASP A 124 -4.37 24.19 -20.03
CA ASP A 124 -5.48 25.12 -19.89
C ASP A 124 -6.12 25.43 -21.26
N ILE A 125 -7.43 25.29 -21.36
CA ILE A 125 -8.27 25.72 -22.46
C ILE A 125 -8.78 27.14 -22.17
N SER A 126 -9.07 27.40 -20.91
CA SER A 126 -9.50 28.69 -20.39
C SER A 126 -9.09 28.83 -18.93
N LYS A 127 -9.39 29.96 -18.29
CA LYS A 127 -9.13 30.19 -16.85
C LYS A 127 -9.78 29.14 -15.92
N ARG A 128 -10.79 28.40 -16.38
CA ARG A 128 -11.54 27.45 -15.56
C ARG A 128 -11.61 26.05 -16.15
N LEU A 129 -11.22 25.89 -17.39
CA LEU A 129 -11.32 24.60 -18.10
C LEU A 129 -9.93 24.20 -18.60
N PHE A 130 -9.55 22.96 -18.38
CA PHE A 130 -8.33 22.36 -18.89
C PHE A 130 -8.60 20.94 -19.44
N TRP A 131 -7.78 20.48 -20.36
CA TRP A 131 -7.72 19.07 -20.69
C TRP A 131 -6.55 18.41 -19.96
N ASN A 132 -6.68 17.12 -19.68
CA ASN A 132 -5.65 16.34 -19.02
C ASN A 132 -5.42 15.01 -19.73
N ALA A 133 -4.19 14.53 -19.66
CA ALA A 133 -3.83 13.18 -20.06
C ALA A 133 -2.74 12.65 -19.14
N GLY A 134 -2.74 11.36 -18.91
CA GLY A 134 -1.74 10.77 -18.05
C GLY A 134 -1.80 9.26 -18.02
N GLY A 135 -0.95 8.70 -17.20
CA GLY A 135 -0.90 7.28 -16.96
C GLY A 135 -0.04 6.94 -15.77
N GLY A 136 -0.07 5.69 -15.39
CA GLY A 136 0.73 5.20 -14.28
C GLY A 136 0.78 3.69 -14.22
N TRP A 137 1.69 3.23 -13.39
CA TRP A 137 1.83 1.86 -12.96
C TRP A 137 1.83 1.83 -11.43
N ASP A 138 1.11 0.86 -10.87
CA ASP A 138 1.14 0.59 -9.44
C ASP A 138 1.14 -0.91 -9.12
N ARG A 139 1.71 -1.22 -7.98
CA ARG A 139 1.74 -2.53 -7.33
C ARG A 139 1.32 -2.36 -5.88
N ASN A 140 0.43 -3.22 -5.41
CA ASN A 140 0.04 -3.29 -4.01
C ASN A 140 -0.14 -4.75 -3.61
N SER A 141 0.93 -5.36 -3.07
CA SER A 141 0.92 -6.78 -2.70
C SER A 141 -0.07 -7.08 -1.57
N ASP A 142 -0.29 -6.13 -0.68
CA ASP A 142 -1.26 -6.25 0.41
C ASP A 142 -2.70 -6.35 -0.11
N ALA A 143 -3.04 -5.54 -1.11
CA ALA A 143 -4.31 -5.64 -1.82
C ALA A 143 -4.38 -6.81 -2.83
N GLY A 144 -3.31 -7.60 -2.98
CA GLY A 144 -3.23 -8.69 -3.97
C GLY A 144 -3.05 -8.22 -5.41
N LEU A 145 -2.61 -6.99 -5.63
CA LEU A 145 -2.37 -6.40 -6.93
C LEU A 145 -0.88 -6.51 -7.28
N LEU A 146 -0.53 -7.32 -8.28
CA LEU A 146 0.85 -7.48 -8.75
C LEU A 146 1.26 -6.36 -9.69
N ASN A 147 0.40 -6.02 -10.65
CA ASN A 147 0.64 -4.94 -11.59
C ASN A 147 -0.69 -4.31 -12.02
N ARG A 148 -0.72 -2.98 -12.10
CA ARG A 148 -1.81 -2.25 -12.73
C ARG A 148 -1.25 -1.10 -13.53
N TYR A 149 -1.56 -1.09 -14.81
CA TYR A 149 -1.26 -0.01 -15.73
C TYR A 149 -2.54 0.73 -16.06
N VAL A 150 -2.52 2.06 -15.96
CA VAL A 150 -3.66 2.91 -16.28
C VAL A 150 -3.18 4.02 -17.21
N VAL A 151 -3.91 4.24 -18.29
CA VAL A 151 -3.78 5.45 -19.11
C VAL A 151 -5.13 6.14 -19.15
N PHE A 152 -5.15 7.46 -19.18
CA PHE A 152 -6.39 8.23 -19.17
C PHE A 152 -6.25 9.55 -19.91
N GLY A 153 -7.38 10.10 -20.32
CA GLY A 153 -7.47 11.42 -20.91
C GLY A 153 -8.87 12.01 -20.73
N GLY A 154 -8.95 13.30 -20.50
CA GLY A 154 -10.21 13.93 -20.19
C GLY A 154 -10.16 15.45 -20.05
N LEU A 155 -11.14 15.98 -19.37
CA LEU A 155 -11.31 17.40 -19.08
C LEU A 155 -11.32 17.63 -17.57
N GLY A 156 -10.98 18.82 -17.16
CA GLY A 156 -11.09 19.25 -15.76
C GLY A 156 -11.61 20.66 -15.65
N ASN A 157 -12.22 20.96 -14.51
CA ASN A 157 -12.75 22.26 -14.19
C ASN A 157 -12.16 22.81 -12.91
N ILE A 158 -11.67 24.04 -12.95
CA ILE A 158 -11.18 24.80 -11.79
C ILE A 158 -12.35 25.61 -11.23
N TRP A 159 -12.79 25.23 -10.03
CA TRP A 159 -13.90 25.90 -9.34
C TRP A 159 -13.45 27.09 -8.53
N ARG A 160 -12.28 26.94 -7.92
CA ARG A 160 -11.64 27.99 -7.14
C ARG A 160 -10.14 27.96 -7.33
N ASP A 161 -9.57 29.12 -7.54
CA ASP A 161 -8.12 29.33 -7.64
C ASP A 161 -7.80 30.66 -7.01
N SER A 162 -7.26 30.62 -5.80
CA SER A 162 -6.86 31.78 -5.01
C SER A 162 -5.56 31.47 -4.27
N GLU A 163 -4.90 32.43 -3.70
CA GLU A 163 -3.66 32.25 -2.94
C GLU A 163 -3.81 31.23 -1.79
N THR A 164 -5.00 31.13 -1.20
CA THR A 164 -5.25 30.24 -0.06
C THR A 164 -5.94 28.94 -0.41
N VAL A 165 -6.78 28.91 -1.46
CA VAL A 165 -7.60 27.75 -1.79
C VAL A 165 -7.53 27.45 -3.28
N HIS A 166 -7.16 26.22 -3.60
CA HIS A 166 -7.32 25.63 -4.93
C HIS A 166 -8.31 24.48 -4.85
N PHE A 167 -9.27 24.44 -5.78
CA PHE A 167 -10.21 23.32 -5.94
C PHE A 167 -10.50 23.07 -7.41
N SER A 168 -10.19 21.87 -7.85
CA SER A 168 -10.46 21.42 -9.20
C SER A 168 -11.07 20.02 -9.24
N THR A 169 -11.80 19.72 -10.30
CA THR A 169 -12.36 18.38 -10.59
C THR A 169 -11.95 17.91 -11.96
N THR A 170 -11.83 16.59 -12.13
CA THR A 170 -11.43 15.93 -13.38
C THR A 170 -12.42 14.85 -13.76
N TYR A 171 -12.68 14.73 -15.07
CA TYR A 171 -13.56 13.77 -15.70
C TYR A 171 -12.81 13.17 -16.89
N ALA A 172 -12.55 11.88 -16.88
CA ALA A 172 -11.73 11.25 -17.91
C ALA A 172 -12.30 9.89 -18.31
N VAL A 173 -11.91 9.43 -19.48
CA VAL A 173 -11.95 8.03 -19.86
C VAL A 173 -10.59 7.42 -19.58
N SER A 174 -10.59 6.14 -19.22
CA SER A 174 -9.35 5.41 -18.90
C SER A 174 -9.33 4.06 -19.59
N TYR A 175 -8.12 3.51 -19.73
CA TYR A 175 -7.91 2.11 -20.04
C TYR A 175 -6.99 1.52 -18.97
N THR A 176 -7.42 0.39 -18.41
CA THR A 176 -6.72 -0.32 -17.34
C THR A 176 -6.35 -1.71 -17.82
N ASP A 177 -5.09 -2.10 -17.56
CA ASP A 177 -4.57 -3.47 -17.65
C ASP A 177 -4.02 -3.83 -16.27
N ARG A 178 -4.56 -4.89 -15.63
CA ARG A 178 -4.18 -5.30 -14.28
C ARG A 178 -3.91 -6.79 -14.20
N GLU A 179 -3.03 -7.13 -13.27
CA GLU A 179 -2.67 -8.49 -12.90
C GLU A 179 -2.82 -8.66 -11.38
N GLU A 180 -3.65 -9.61 -10.98
CA GLU A 180 -3.86 -9.95 -9.57
C GLU A 180 -3.10 -11.22 -9.20
N ALA A 181 -2.63 -11.32 -7.94
CA ALA A 181 -1.88 -12.48 -7.44
C ALA A 181 -2.69 -13.77 -7.55
N THR A 182 -3.99 -13.69 -7.27
CA THR A 182 -4.92 -14.79 -7.47
C THR A 182 -6.01 -14.32 -8.44
N ARG A 183 -6.04 -14.92 -9.61
CA ARG A 183 -6.97 -14.54 -10.67
C ARG A 183 -8.42 -14.71 -10.23
N ASN A 184 -9.20 -13.64 -10.35
CA ASN A 184 -10.64 -13.66 -10.16
C ASN A 184 -11.34 -13.83 -11.53
N PRO A 185 -12.00 -14.98 -11.81
CA PRO A 185 -12.66 -15.20 -13.11
C PRO A 185 -13.84 -14.26 -13.38
N GLU A 186 -14.38 -13.63 -12.33
CA GLU A 186 -15.49 -12.69 -12.45
C GLU A 186 -15.04 -11.25 -12.79
N LYS A 187 -13.73 -10.98 -12.76
CA LYS A 187 -13.14 -9.65 -13.05
C LYS A 187 -12.47 -9.65 -14.41
N SER A 188 -12.56 -8.51 -15.09
CA SER A 188 -11.82 -8.28 -16.33
C SER A 188 -10.43 -7.73 -16.02
N ASP A 189 -9.39 -8.38 -16.53
CA ASP A 189 -8.01 -7.89 -16.39
C ASP A 189 -7.80 -6.60 -17.20
N ARG A 190 -8.53 -6.47 -18.33
CA ARG A 190 -8.44 -5.33 -19.26
C ARG A 190 -9.81 -4.71 -19.51
N PHE A 191 -9.91 -3.40 -19.28
CA PHE A 191 -11.17 -2.69 -19.47
C PHE A 191 -11.01 -1.19 -19.74
N GLY A 192 -11.98 -0.65 -20.46
CA GLY A 192 -12.22 0.79 -20.51
C GLY A 192 -12.99 1.24 -19.27
N GLY A 193 -12.62 2.39 -18.72
CA GLY A 193 -13.20 2.92 -17.49
C GLY A 193 -13.62 4.38 -17.60
N ALA A 194 -14.51 4.80 -16.70
CA ALA A 194 -14.75 6.19 -16.37
C ALA A 194 -13.94 6.56 -15.15
N ARG A 195 -13.23 7.70 -15.20
CA ARG A 195 -12.40 8.20 -14.12
C ARG A 195 -12.89 9.58 -13.69
N LEU A 196 -13.09 9.73 -12.38
CA LEU A 196 -13.45 11.00 -11.77
C LEU A 196 -12.41 11.31 -10.69
N GLY A 197 -12.15 12.60 -10.47
CA GLY A 197 -11.25 13.01 -9.41
C GLY A 197 -11.47 14.45 -8.98
N TRP A 198 -10.90 14.80 -7.85
CA TRP A 198 -10.72 16.18 -7.44
C TRP A 198 -9.39 16.37 -6.75
N ASP A 199 -8.89 17.60 -6.84
CA ASP A 199 -7.72 18.10 -6.13
C ASP A 199 -8.18 19.31 -5.29
N TYR A 200 -7.96 19.25 -3.99
CA TYR A 200 -8.26 20.33 -3.06
C TYR A 200 -7.03 20.66 -2.24
N VAL A 201 -6.64 21.93 -2.25
CA VAL A 201 -5.54 22.46 -1.44
C VAL A 201 -6.04 23.66 -0.67
N ASN A 202 -5.72 23.70 0.63
CA ASN A 202 -6.00 24.86 1.47
C ASN A 202 -4.74 25.26 2.24
N ARG A 203 -4.28 26.50 2.05
CA ARG A 203 -3.12 27.10 2.71
C ARG A 203 -3.60 27.94 3.87
N PHE A 204 -3.40 27.42 5.06
CA PHE A 204 -3.63 28.17 6.29
C PHE A 204 -2.45 29.10 6.57
N GLY A 205 -2.63 30.18 7.31
CA GLY A 205 -1.52 31.03 7.76
C GLY A 205 -0.44 30.23 8.54
N GLY A 206 0.79 30.71 8.55
CA GLY A 206 1.88 30.07 9.30
C GLY A 206 2.52 28.86 8.64
N GLY A 207 2.41 28.72 7.31
CA GLY A 207 3.07 27.65 6.55
C GLY A 207 2.39 26.30 6.67
N THR A 208 1.13 26.25 7.09
CA THR A 208 0.35 25.01 7.16
C THR A 208 -0.47 24.84 5.89
N VAL A 209 -0.39 23.65 5.27
CA VAL A 209 -1.09 23.28 4.04
C VAL A 209 -1.86 21.97 4.27
N TYR A 210 -3.14 21.98 3.92
CA TYR A 210 -3.96 20.79 3.84
C TYR A 210 -4.22 20.44 2.38
N GLU A 211 -4.03 19.20 2.02
CA GLU A 211 -4.26 18.65 0.69
C GLU A 211 -5.23 17.48 0.77
N ASN A 212 -6.17 17.42 -0.18
CA ASN A 212 -7.04 16.29 -0.37
C ASN A 212 -7.10 15.95 -1.88
N ASP A 213 -6.61 14.78 -2.23
CA ASP A 213 -6.61 14.21 -3.57
C ASP A 213 -7.55 13.01 -3.58
N PHE A 214 -8.49 12.98 -4.50
CA PHE A 214 -9.42 11.88 -4.67
C PHE A 214 -9.45 11.43 -6.12
N THR A 215 -9.51 10.12 -6.32
CA THR A 215 -9.70 9.52 -7.64
C THR A 215 -10.56 8.28 -7.52
N THR A 216 -11.55 8.15 -8.41
CA THR A 216 -12.29 6.90 -8.64
C THR A 216 -12.11 6.44 -10.06
N ASN A 217 -12.03 5.12 -10.24
CA ASN A 217 -11.98 4.47 -11.55
C ASN A 217 -13.05 3.40 -11.60
N ILE A 218 -13.97 3.50 -12.56
CA ILE A 218 -15.15 2.65 -12.68
C ILE A 218 -15.04 1.85 -13.97
N ASN A 219 -15.08 0.52 -13.90
CA ASN A 219 -15.09 -0.36 -15.06
C ASN A 219 -16.39 -0.22 -15.82
N MET A 220 -16.35 0.26 -17.08
CA MET A 220 -17.55 0.44 -17.90
C MET A 220 -18.23 -0.87 -18.32
N LYS A 221 -17.51 -2.01 -18.29
CA LYS A 221 -18.09 -3.33 -18.54
C LYS A 221 -18.82 -3.90 -17.34
N LYS A 222 -18.40 -3.52 -16.12
CA LYS A 222 -18.94 -4.03 -14.86
C LYS A 222 -18.88 -2.91 -13.82
N ALA A 223 -19.94 -2.15 -13.67
CA ALA A 223 -19.97 -0.97 -12.81
C ALA A 223 -19.73 -1.26 -11.32
N SER A 224 -19.94 -2.51 -10.87
CA SER A 224 -19.57 -2.94 -9.52
C SER A 224 -18.05 -3.08 -9.31
N ASP A 225 -17.27 -3.17 -10.40
CA ASP A 225 -15.80 -3.20 -10.34
C ASP A 225 -15.28 -1.76 -10.41
N TYR A 226 -15.21 -1.11 -9.25
CA TYR A 226 -14.68 0.22 -9.11
C TYR A 226 -13.71 0.32 -7.94
N SER A 227 -12.78 1.26 -8.06
CA SER A 227 -11.80 1.58 -7.03
C SER A 227 -11.85 3.07 -6.68
N LEU A 228 -11.58 3.37 -5.41
CA LEU A 228 -11.42 4.72 -4.89
C LEU A 228 -10.03 4.84 -4.28
N ASN A 229 -9.37 5.96 -4.52
CA ASN A 229 -8.13 6.33 -3.85
C ASN A 229 -8.32 7.75 -3.32
N MET A 230 -8.14 7.93 -2.03
CA MET A 230 -8.24 9.22 -1.36
C MET A 230 -7.03 9.45 -0.49
N VAL A 231 -6.35 10.55 -0.70
CA VAL A 231 -5.22 10.99 0.11
C VAL A 231 -5.59 12.27 0.82
N ASN A 232 -5.46 12.27 2.14
CA ASN A 232 -5.53 13.46 2.98
C ASN A 232 -4.14 13.74 3.53
N ALA A 233 -3.64 14.95 3.40
CA ALA A 233 -2.33 15.30 3.91
C ALA A 233 -2.37 16.67 4.60
N LEU A 234 -1.62 16.77 5.70
CA LEU A 234 -1.37 18.00 6.41
C LEU A 234 0.14 18.23 6.46
N GLY A 235 0.60 19.30 5.83
CA GLY A 235 1.98 19.74 5.84
C GLY A 235 2.16 20.95 6.73
N VAL A 236 3.25 21.00 7.48
CA VAL A 236 3.65 22.17 8.28
C VAL A 236 5.10 22.51 7.93
N SER A 237 5.31 23.71 7.40
CA SER A 237 6.65 24.20 7.09
C SER A 237 7.45 24.43 8.38
N MET A 238 8.61 23.80 8.46
CA MET A 238 9.58 24.00 9.54
C MET A 238 10.66 25.01 9.14
N SER A 239 10.95 25.06 7.85
CA SER A 239 11.83 26.04 7.21
C SER A 239 11.44 26.16 5.75
N ASN A 240 12.13 26.98 4.97
CA ASN A 240 11.80 27.20 3.56
C ASN A 240 12.09 25.96 2.66
N HIS A 241 12.83 24.97 3.15
CA HIS A 241 13.13 23.73 2.42
C HIS A 241 12.69 22.47 3.16
N LEU A 242 12.23 22.60 4.40
CA LEU A 242 11.90 21.45 5.24
C LEU A 242 10.47 21.59 5.77
N SER A 243 9.67 20.57 5.55
CA SER A 243 8.30 20.46 6.06
C SER A 243 8.08 19.11 6.72
N LEU A 244 7.28 19.08 7.76
CA LEU A 244 6.70 17.85 8.31
C LEU A 244 5.37 17.59 7.63
N ARG A 245 5.18 16.38 7.08
CA ARG A 245 3.92 15.96 6.47
C ARG A 245 3.36 14.74 7.17
N ILE A 246 2.09 14.81 7.50
CA ILE A 246 1.29 13.69 7.97
C ILE A 246 0.25 13.40 6.90
N SER A 247 0.14 12.17 6.45
CA SER A 247 -0.83 11.80 5.42
C SER A 247 -1.52 10.47 5.74
N MET A 248 -2.77 10.39 5.31
CA MET A 248 -3.60 9.19 5.36
C MET A 248 -4.13 8.90 3.96
N GLN A 249 -3.77 7.76 3.42
CA GLN A 249 -4.28 7.27 2.15
C GLN A 249 -5.28 6.15 2.41
N LEU A 250 -6.44 6.24 1.77
CA LEU A 250 -7.50 5.24 1.79
C LEU A 250 -7.64 4.68 0.37
N LEU A 251 -7.46 3.37 0.25
CA LEU A 251 -7.62 2.62 -0.99
C LEU A 251 -8.83 1.71 -0.81
N PHE A 252 -9.86 1.89 -1.62
CA PHE A 252 -11.05 1.06 -1.58
C PHE A 252 -11.26 0.36 -2.92
N GLU A 253 -11.46 -0.94 -2.89
CA GLU A 253 -11.85 -1.76 -4.03
C GLU A 253 -13.17 -2.47 -3.73
N ASN A 254 -14.22 -2.19 -4.49
CA ASN A 254 -15.52 -2.81 -4.27
C ASN A 254 -15.49 -4.32 -4.57
N GLU A 255 -14.68 -4.72 -5.55
CA GLU A 255 -14.39 -6.11 -5.87
C GLU A 255 -12.89 -6.37 -5.67
N PRO A 256 -12.45 -6.66 -4.42
CA PRO A 256 -11.05 -6.88 -4.12
C PRO A 256 -10.53 -8.17 -4.77
N ALA A 257 -9.21 -8.32 -4.82
CA ALA A 257 -8.54 -9.54 -5.26
C ALA A 257 -8.89 -10.74 -4.38
N LEU A 258 -8.69 -11.93 -4.93
CA LEU A 258 -8.79 -13.17 -4.19
C LEU A 258 -7.46 -13.51 -3.52
N GLU A 259 -7.53 -14.26 -2.42
CA GLU A 259 -6.38 -14.77 -1.70
C GLU A 259 -6.57 -16.25 -1.42
N ASP A 260 -5.54 -17.04 -1.70
CA ASP A 260 -5.52 -18.44 -1.31
C ASP A 260 -4.99 -18.55 0.12
N ILE A 261 -5.78 -19.12 1.03
CA ILE A 261 -5.44 -19.29 2.44
C ILE A 261 -5.37 -20.77 2.80
N ASP A 262 -4.48 -21.10 3.72
CA ASP A 262 -4.39 -22.45 4.26
C ASP A 262 -5.53 -22.73 5.22
N ILE A 263 -6.25 -23.83 5.00
CA ILE A 263 -7.26 -24.33 5.94
C ILE A 263 -6.53 -25.19 6.97
N ILE A 264 -6.48 -24.69 8.20
CA ILE A 264 -5.83 -25.36 9.30
C ILE A 264 -6.90 -25.93 10.23
N ALA A 265 -6.84 -27.24 10.47
CA ALA A 265 -7.67 -27.87 11.48
C ALA A 265 -6.81 -28.48 12.58
N ARG A 266 -7.44 -28.74 13.71
CA ARG A 266 -6.88 -29.63 14.71
C ARG A 266 -7.29 -31.05 14.36
N ALA A 267 -6.31 -31.96 14.29
CA ALA A 267 -6.56 -33.36 14.04
C ALA A 267 -6.01 -34.23 15.17
N GLU A 268 -6.74 -35.23 15.53
CA GLU A 268 -6.33 -36.28 16.44
C GLU A 268 -6.12 -37.58 15.64
N LEU A 269 -5.08 -38.33 16.01
CA LEU A 269 -4.92 -39.68 15.48
C LEU A 269 -5.93 -40.58 16.20
N VAL A 270 -6.80 -41.18 15.45
CA VAL A 270 -7.75 -42.20 15.95
C VAL A 270 -7.20 -43.56 15.59
N ASP A 271 -7.04 -44.39 16.58
CA ASP A 271 -6.65 -45.78 16.47
C ASP A 271 -7.84 -46.66 16.91
N PRO A 272 -8.61 -47.21 15.95
CA PRO A 272 -9.85 -47.91 16.25
C PRO A 272 -9.67 -49.21 17.04
N ASP A 273 -8.53 -49.89 16.91
CA ASP A 273 -8.27 -51.18 17.60
C ASP A 273 -7.35 -51.01 18.81
N GLY A 274 -6.90 -49.78 19.13
CA GLY A 274 -5.98 -49.50 20.22
C GLY A 274 -4.57 -50.04 20.01
N ARG A 275 -4.21 -50.41 18.78
CA ARG A 275 -2.91 -50.96 18.42
C ARG A 275 -2.24 -50.12 17.36
N LEU A 276 -1.44 -49.16 17.79
CA LEU A 276 -0.65 -48.31 16.89
C LEU A 276 0.16 -49.15 15.91
N GLY A 277 0.01 -48.89 14.63
CA GLY A 277 0.72 -49.55 13.56
C GLY A 277 -0.03 -50.74 12.96
N SER A 278 -1.31 -50.93 13.27
CA SER A 278 -2.18 -51.92 12.62
C SER A 278 -2.59 -51.54 11.21
N GLY A 279 -2.48 -50.22 10.85
CA GLY A 279 -2.74 -49.70 9.50
C GLY A 279 -4.19 -49.24 9.34
N ASP A 280 -4.96 -49.15 10.43
CA ASP A 280 -6.33 -48.66 10.48
C ASP A 280 -6.45 -47.28 11.22
N GLU A 281 -5.30 -46.68 11.56
CA GLU A 281 -5.24 -45.37 12.15
C GLU A 281 -5.66 -44.28 11.16
N PHE A 282 -6.41 -43.29 11.65
CA PHE A 282 -6.77 -42.12 10.88
C PHE A 282 -6.77 -40.83 11.74
N PHE A 283 -6.59 -39.68 11.07
CA PHE A 283 -6.73 -38.41 11.74
C PHE A 283 -8.18 -37.93 11.67
N GLU A 284 -8.77 -37.61 12.83
CA GLU A 284 -10.09 -37.00 12.93
C GLU A 284 -9.97 -35.53 13.32
N THR A 285 -10.76 -34.66 12.66
CA THR A 285 -10.81 -33.23 12.98
C THR A 285 -11.54 -33.03 14.31
N VAL A 286 -10.89 -32.36 15.26
CA VAL A 286 -11.44 -32.10 16.59
C VAL A 286 -11.57 -30.61 16.87
N THR A 287 -12.55 -30.24 17.70
CA THR A 287 -12.79 -28.83 18.08
C THR A 287 -11.83 -28.32 19.17
N SER A 288 -11.27 -29.26 19.98
CA SER A 288 -10.29 -28.95 21.03
C SER A 288 -9.38 -30.15 21.25
N GLY A 289 -8.11 -29.93 21.52
CA GLY A 289 -7.10 -31.00 21.58
C GLY A 289 -6.42 -31.25 20.22
N GLY A 290 -5.62 -32.29 20.11
CA GLY A 290 -4.97 -32.73 18.87
C GLY A 290 -3.93 -31.79 18.29
N SER A 291 -3.23 -32.26 17.26
CA SER A 291 -2.22 -31.50 16.54
C SER A 291 -2.85 -30.56 15.50
N LYS A 292 -2.37 -29.31 15.46
CA LYS A 292 -2.78 -28.35 14.43
C LYS A 292 -2.11 -28.72 13.10
N SER A 293 -2.87 -29.05 12.09
CA SER A 293 -2.34 -29.40 10.76
C SER A 293 -3.09 -28.68 9.65
N MET A 294 -2.39 -28.45 8.54
CA MET A 294 -3.00 -27.94 7.32
C MET A 294 -3.77 -29.07 6.65
N ILE A 295 -5.07 -28.88 6.43
CA ILE A 295 -5.96 -29.89 5.83
C ILE A 295 -6.38 -29.53 4.39
N GLY A 296 -6.08 -28.34 3.93
CA GLY A 296 -6.42 -27.90 2.58
C GLY A 296 -6.15 -26.42 2.35
N LYS A 297 -6.52 -25.95 1.17
CA LYS A 297 -6.49 -24.52 0.79
C LYS A 297 -7.90 -24.07 0.45
N GLY A 298 -8.26 -22.88 0.95
CA GLY A 298 -9.48 -22.18 0.60
C GLY A 298 -9.17 -20.90 -0.15
N ARG A 299 -10.20 -20.31 -0.77
CA ARG A 299 -10.08 -19.03 -1.45
C ARG A 299 -11.08 -18.03 -0.86
N ILE A 300 -10.57 -16.89 -0.42
CA ILE A 300 -11.36 -15.81 0.15
C ILE A 300 -11.13 -14.51 -0.62
N ARG A 301 -12.02 -13.54 -0.45
CA ARG A 301 -11.77 -12.17 -0.92
C ARG A 301 -10.94 -11.42 0.11
N LYS A 302 -9.95 -10.64 -0.35
CA LYS A 302 -9.22 -9.69 0.50
C LYS A 302 -10.15 -8.60 1.03
N ASP A 303 -9.68 -7.82 1.98
CA ASP A 303 -10.42 -6.67 2.49
C ASP A 303 -10.63 -5.63 1.40
N ARG A 304 -11.76 -4.91 1.48
CA ARG A 304 -12.11 -3.87 0.50
C ARG A 304 -11.40 -2.56 0.73
N LEU A 305 -10.95 -2.31 1.96
CA LEU A 305 -10.37 -1.05 2.37
C LEU A 305 -8.98 -1.25 2.96
N ASP A 306 -7.99 -0.65 2.30
CA ASP A 306 -6.65 -0.51 2.83
C ASP A 306 -6.43 0.93 3.28
N SER A 307 -5.73 1.10 4.40
CA SER A 307 -5.37 2.40 4.93
C SER A 307 -3.87 2.50 5.17
N ILE A 308 -3.24 3.56 4.67
CA ILE A 308 -1.80 3.81 4.82
C ILE A 308 -1.63 5.15 5.54
N PHE A 309 -1.10 5.10 6.75
CA PHE A 309 -0.74 6.29 7.50
C PHE A 309 0.76 6.54 7.40
N ARG A 310 1.15 7.77 7.06
CA ARG A 310 2.56 8.16 6.89
C ARG A 310 2.85 9.43 7.65
N THR A 311 4.03 9.46 8.26
CA THR A 311 4.66 10.68 8.77
C THR A 311 6.02 10.80 8.13
N ALA A 312 6.30 11.91 7.48
CA ALA A 312 7.51 12.09 6.69
C ALA A 312 8.06 13.50 6.79
N LEU A 313 9.36 13.63 6.55
CA LEU A 313 10.02 14.88 6.25
C LEU A 313 10.02 15.10 4.74
N LEU A 314 9.54 16.26 4.31
CA LEU A 314 9.63 16.73 2.94
C LEU A 314 10.80 17.68 2.79
N ILE A 315 11.58 17.45 1.74
CA ILE A 315 12.65 18.36 1.32
C ILE A 315 12.25 18.89 -0.06
N SER A 316 12.12 20.22 -0.15
CA SER A 316 11.73 20.95 -1.38
C SER A 316 12.92 21.68 -1.98
N PHE A 317 13.09 21.59 -3.31
CA PHE A 317 14.14 22.23 -4.08
C PHE A 317 13.58 23.08 -5.22
#